data_71151b6a3d7462213a9fdb4906ee8c38
#
_entry.id   71151b6a3d7462213a9fdb4906ee8c38
#
_cell.length_a   1.000
_cell.length_b   1.000
_cell.length_c   1.000
_cell.angle_alpha   90.00
_cell.angle_beta   90.00
_cell.angle_gamma   90.00
#
_symmetry.space_group_name_H-M   'P 1'
#
loop_
_entity.id
_entity.type
_entity.pdbx_description
1 polymer ?
#
loop_
_entity_poly.entity_id
_entity_poly.type
_entity_poly.pdbx_seq_one_letter_code
_entity_poly.pdbx_strand_id
1 'polypeptide(L)'
;KKYLAFLLPIAAMFLSDISLGHKPLISIYIAFLFIIPIGIKLRKKITYFSIFNSSIIAAILFFLITNFFVWINSSPSDGLYYCPPSLMGIIKCYIQAIPFFFNTLLGNLFYCFSLFGLYEIISKRKFIYINS
;
A
#
# COMPACT_ATOMS: atom_id res chain seq x y z
N LYS A 1 -7.03 21.04 5.19
CA LYS A 1 -6.80 20.29 3.92
C LYS A 1 -5.85 19.07 4.06
N LYS A 2 -4.95 19.00 5.05
CA LYS A 2 -4.09 17.81 5.31
C LYS A 2 -4.92 16.65 5.87
N TYR A 3 -5.93 16.93 6.67
CA TYR A 3 -6.83 15.92 7.26
C TYR A 3 -7.64 15.16 6.20
N LEU A 4 -7.98 15.80 5.08
CA LEU A 4 -8.68 15.13 3.97
C LEU A 4 -7.82 14.05 3.30
N ALA A 5 -6.48 14.21 3.31
CA ALA A 5 -5.57 13.21 2.77
C ALA A 5 -5.58 11.91 3.59
N PHE A 6 -5.91 11.98 4.89
CA PHE A 6 -6.09 10.81 5.74
C PHE A 6 -7.52 10.30 5.69
N LEU A 7 -8.48 11.21 5.72
CA LEU A 7 -9.91 10.85 5.81
C LEU A 7 -10.41 10.13 4.56
N LEU A 8 -10.06 10.63 3.37
CA LEU A 8 -10.57 10.10 2.11
C LEU A 8 -10.18 8.63 1.86
N PRO A 9 -8.89 8.22 1.96
CA PRO A 9 -8.53 6.82 1.75
C PRO A 9 -9.15 5.88 2.79
N ILE A 10 -9.16 6.30 4.06
CA ILE A 10 -9.72 5.49 5.14
C ILE A 10 -11.24 5.34 4.98
N ALA A 11 -11.94 6.43 4.66
CA ALA A 11 -13.38 6.38 4.42
C ALA A 11 -13.73 5.54 3.18
N ALA A 12 -12.97 5.66 2.10
CA ALA A 12 -13.16 4.85 0.90
C ALA A 12 -12.98 3.36 1.19
N MET A 13 -11.96 2.99 1.96
CA MET A 13 -11.74 1.61 2.38
C MET A 13 -12.87 1.09 3.26
N PHE A 14 -13.27 1.87 4.25
CA PHE A 14 -14.35 1.50 5.15
C PHE A 14 -15.67 1.27 4.40
N LEU A 15 -16.01 2.16 3.45
CA LEU A 15 -17.19 1.99 2.60
C LEU A 15 -17.08 0.75 1.71
N SER A 16 -15.89 0.47 1.17
CA SER A 16 -15.63 -0.74 0.38
C SER A 16 -15.81 -2.01 1.21
N ASP A 17 -15.25 -2.06 2.42
CA ASP A 17 -15.37 -3.21 3.32
C ASP A 17 -16.84 -3.50 3.65
N ILE A 18 -17.62 -2.45 3.96
CA ILE A 18 -19.07 -2.58 4.21
C ILE A 18 -19.79 -3.09 2.97
N SER A 19 -19.49 -2.51 1.80
CA SER A 19 -20.17 -2.87 0.55
C SER A 19 -19.91 -4.31 0.12
N LEU A 20 -18.71 -4.82 0.43
CA LEU A 20 -18.30 -6.19 0.11
C LEU A 20 -18.65 -7.20 1.22
N GLY A 21 -19.17 -6.73 2.36
CA GLY A 21 -19.47 -7.58 3.52
C GLY A 21 -18.23 -8.14 4.22
N HIS A 22 -17.06 -7.53 3.99
CA HIS A 22 -15.82 -7.94 4.63
C HIS A 22 -15.64 -7.28 6.00
N LYS A 23 -15.05 -8.03 6.94
CA LYS A 23 -14.65 -7.44 8.22
C LYS A 23 -13.41 -6.56 8.00
N PRO A 24 -13.38 -5.33 8.53
CA PRO A 24 -12.22 -4.45 8.42
C PRO A 24 -10.97 -5.10 9.02
N LEU A 25 -9.92 -5.24 8.20
CA LEU A 25 -8.64 -5.77 8.65
C LEU A 25 -7.77 -4.64 9.20
N ILE A 26 -7.61 -4.59 10.51
CA ILE A 26 -6.84 -3.54 11.23
C ILE A 26 -5.45 -3.33 10.62
N SER A 27 -4.78 -4.40 10.20
CA SER A 27 -3.46 -4.36 9.57
C SER A 27 -3.42 -3.46 8.34
N ILE A 28 -4.48 -3.48 7.52
CA ILE A 28 -4.58 -2.68 6.30
C ILE A 28 -4.73 -1.20 6.66
N TYR A 29 -5.59 -0.88 7.64
CA TYR A 29 -5.77 0.50 8.10
C TYR A 29 -4.49 1.08 8.69
N ILE A 30 -3.75 0.30 9.48
CA ILE A 30 -2.43 0.70 10.01
C ILE A 30 -1.45 0.93 8.87
N ALA A 31 -1.38 0.03 7.88
CA ALA A 31 -0.51 0.21 6.72
C ALA A 31 -0.81 1.52 5.99
N PHE A 32 -2.09 1.87 5.78
CA PHE A 32 -2.48 3.13 5.16
C PHE A 32 -2.05 4.36 5.97
N LEU A 33 -2.12 4.32 7.30
CA LEU A 33 -1.64 5.42 8.15
C LEU A 33 -0.15 5.72 7.92
N PHE A 34 0.66 4.70 7.64
CA PHE A 34 2.08 4.87 7.32
C PHE A 34 2.34 5.27 5.86
N ILE A 35 1.47 4.88 4.92
CA ILE A 35 1.61 5.18 3.50
C ILE A 35 1.18 6.62 3.17
N ILE A 36 0.12 7.12 3.80
CA ILE A 36 -0.42 8.46 3.52
C ILE A 36 0.64 9.57 3.65
N PRO A 37 1.54 9.60 4.66
CA PRO A 37 2.62 10.58 4.74
C PRO A 37 3.54 10.59 3.52
N ILE A 38 3.78 9.44 2.88
CA ILE A 38 4.57 9.33 1.64
C ILE A 38 3.89 10.09 0.52
N GLY A 39 2.57 9.91 0.34
CA GLY A 39 1.78 10.66 -0.63
C GLY A 39 1.75 12.17 -0.36
N ILE A 40 1.70 12.58 0.92
CA ILE A 40 1.77 14.00 1.29
C ILE A 40 3.15 14.59 0.94
N LYS A 41 4.23 13.83 1.15
CA LYS A 41 5.59 14.25 0.80
C LYS A 41 5.76 14.35 -0.72
N LEU A 42 5.22 13.39 -1.48
CA LEU A 42 5.25 13.37 -2.94
C LEU A 42 4.62 14.65 -3.54
N ARG A 43 3.60 15.20 -2.90
CA ARG A 43 2.91 16.42 -3.35
C ARG A 43 3.82 17.65 -3.49
N LYS A 44 4.98 17.66 -2.80
CA LYS A 44 5.93 18.78 -2.89
C LYS A 44 6.71 18.80 -4.20
N LYS A 45 6.95 17.64 -4.80
CA LYS A 45 7.68 17.49 -6.06
C LYS A 45 7.11 16.27 -6.80
N ILE A 46 6.18 16.51 -7.71
CA ILE A 46 5.55 15.46 -8.49
C ILE A 46 6.34 15.30 -9.78
N THR A 47 7.10 14.22 -9.88
CA THR A 47 7.81 13.78 -11.08
C THR A 47 7.54 12.30 -11.27
N TYR A 48 7.68 11.79 -12.50
CA TYR A 48 7.51 10.34 -12.75
C TYR A 48 8.43 9.49 -11.88
N PHE A 49 9.67 9.93 -11.67
CA PHE A 49 10.61 9.27 -10.78
C PHE A 49 10.18 9.28 -9.31
N SER A 50 9.63 10.42 -8.84
CA SER A 50 9.11 10.51 -7.47
C SER A 50 7.88 9.64 -7.28
N ILE A 51 6.99 9.54 -8.29
CA ILE A 51 5.82 8.66 -8.28
C ILE A 51 6.30 7.20 -8.19
N PHE A 52 7.23 6.80 -9.05
CA PHE A 52 7.78 5.45 -9.08
C PHE A 52 8.38 5.05 -7.72
N ASN A 53 9.30 5.85 -7.18
CA ASN A 53 9.94 5.57 -5.89
C ASN A 53 8.93 5.54 -4.74
N SER A 54 7.99 6.49 -4.70
CA SER A 54 6.96 6.52 -3.65
C SER A 54 6.04 5.31 -3.73
N SER A 55 5.72 4.83 -4.93
CA SER A 55 4.90 3.64 -5.14
C SER A 55 5.60 2.37 -4.65
N ILE A 56 6.91 2.24 -4.92
CA ILE A 56 7.71 1.11 -4.42
C ILE A 56 7.79 1.13 -2.90
N ILE A 57 8.12 2.29 -2.30
CA ILE A 57 8.23 2.43 -0.85
C ILE A 57 6.87 2.11 -0.19
N ALA A 58 5.77 2.60 -0.76
CA ALA A 58 4.43 2.31 -0.25
C ALA A 58 4.09 0.82 -0.33
N ALA A 59 4.43 0.14 -1.43
CA ALA A 59 4.21 -1.30 -1.58
C ALA A 59 5.05 -2.11 -0.59
N ILE A 60 6.32 -1.74 -0.36
CA ILE A 60 7.19 -2.40 0.62
C ILE A 60 6.63 -2.22 2.03
N LEU A 61 6.25 -1.00 2.41
CA LEU A 61 5.67 -0.74 3.73
C LEU A 61 4.36 -1.52 3.94
N PHE A 62 3.50 -1.52 2.95
CA PHE A 62 2.26 -2.29 2.99
C PHE A 62 2.56 -3.78 3.21
N PHE A 63 3.46 -4.34 2.42
CA PHE A 63 3.88 -5.75 2.53
C PHE A 63 4.46 -6.07 3.90
N LEU A 64 5.36 -5.22 4.42
CA LEU A 64 5.97 -5.45 5.73
C LEU A 64 4.94 -5.42 6.85
N ILE A 65 4.08 -4.41 6.87
CA ILE A 65 3.10 -4.23 7.94
C ILE A 65 2.04 -5.34 7.89
N THR A 66 1.43 -5.59 6.74
CA THR A 66 0.35 -6.58 6.64
C THR A 66 0.83 -7.98 6.95
N ASN A 67 2.01 -8.40 6.47
CA ASN A 67 2.54 -9.74 6.74
C ASN A 67 3.02 -9.92 8.17
N PHE A 68 3.48 -8.85 8.82
CA PHE A 68 3.75 -8.89 10.25
C PHE A 68 2.47 -9.19 11.06
N PHE A 69 1.35 -8.57 10.70
CA PHE A 69 0.07 -8.89 11.32
C PHE A 69 -0.44 -10.30 10.97
N VAL A 70 -0.20 -10.79 9.76
CA VAL A 70 -0.49 -12.18 9.38
C VAL A 70 0.27 -13.14 10.30
N TRP A 71 1.57 -12.89 10.50
CA TRP A 71 2.39 -13.72 11.38
C TRP A 71 1.89 -13.72 12.84
N ILE A 72 1.57 -12.54 13.42
CA ILE A 72 1.08 -12.44 14.79
C ILE A 72 -0.26 -13.17 14.97
N ASN A 73 -1.14 -13.13 13.99
CA ASN A 73 -2.47 -13.73 14.06
C ASN A 73 -2.51 -15.15 13.48
N SER A 74 -1.39 -15.69 13.03
CA SER A 74 -1.33 -17.04 12.47
C SER A 74 -1.56 -18.09 13.54
N SER A 75 -2.38 -19.07 13.21
CA SER A 75 -2.74 -20.16 14.11
C SER A 75 -2.53 -21.53 13.45
N PRO A 76 -2.36 -22.60 14.23
CA PRO A 76 -2.22 -23.95 13.68
C PRO A 76 -3.37 -24.40 12.76
N SER A 77 -4.55 -23.78 12.89
CA SER A 77 -5.70 -24.02 12.02
C SER A 77 -5.48 -23.54 10.58
N ASP A 78 -4.48 -22.68 10.32
CA ASP A 78 -4.16 -22.16 8.99
C ASP A 78 -3.44 -23.20 8.10
N GLY A 79 -3.12 -24.37 8.65
CA GLY A 79 -2.53 -25.49 7.91
C GLY A 79 -1.19 -25.15 7.29
N LEU A 80 -1.09 -25.25 5.93
CA LEU A 80 0.15 -24.94 5.19
C LEU A 80 0.63 -23.51 5.35
N TYR A 81 -0.28 -22.57 5.58
CA TYR A 81 0.01 -21.14 5.75
C TYR A 81 0.38 -20.76 7.18
N TYR A 82 0.30 -21.72 8.10
CA TYR A 82 0.68 -21.48 9.49
C TYR A 82 2.14 -21.04 9.62
N CYS A 83 2.33 -19.93 10.31
CA CYS A 83 3.62 -19.32 10.62
C CYS A 83 3.83 -19.37 12.14
N PRO A 84 4.66 -20.30 12.67
CA PRO A 84 4.86 -20.42 14.11
C PRO A 84 5.44 -19.13 14.73
N PRO A 85 5.22 -18.87 16.03
CA PRO A 85 5.73 -17.69 16.75
C PRO A 85 7.23 -17.85 17.03
N SER A 86 8.04 -17.81 15.96
CA SER A 86 9.50 -17.94 15.99
C SER A 86 10.12 -17.12 14.87
N LEU A 87 11.43 -16.86 14.94
CA LEU A 87 12.17 -16.18 13.85
C LEU A 87 12.02 -16.92 12.52
N MET A 88 12.05 -18.26 12.55
CA MET A 88 11.82 -19.06 11.36
C MET A 88 10.39 -18.92 10.83
N GLY A 89 9.41 -18.76 11.72
CA GLY A 89 8.02 -18.52 11.36
C GLY A 89 7.81 -17.18 10.67
N ILE A 90 8.45 -16.10 11.14
CA ILE A 90 8.46 -14.81 10.44
C ILE A 90 8.99 -14.98 9.02
N ILE A 91 10.18 -15.58 8.86
CA ILE A 91 10.81 -15.78 7.55
C ILE A 91 9.88 -16.57 6.64
N LYS A 92 9.27 -17.66 7.13
CA LYS A 92 8.31 -18.46 6.39
C LYS A 92 7.13 -17.61 5.90
N CYS A 93 6.52 -16.80 6.76
CA CYS A 93 5.40 -15.93 6.40
C CYS A 93 5.75 -14.96 5.26
N TYR A 94 6.89 -14.29 5.38
CA TYR A 94 7.32 -13.35 4.36
C TYR A 94 7.66 -14.03 3.02
N ILE A 95 8.30 -15.21 3.05
CA ILE A 95 8.59 -15.98 1.84
C ILE A 95 7.29 -16.40 1.15
N GLN A 96 6.31 -16.90 1.89
CA GLN A 96 5.01 -17.29 1.34
C GLN A 96 4.24 -16.10 0.75
N ALA A 97 4.48 -14.89 1.25
CA ALA A 97 3.83 -13.67 0.78
C ALA A 97 4.49 -13.03 -0.45
N ILE A 98 5.72 -13.42 -0.82
CA ILE A 98 6.45 -12.84 -1.96
C ILE A 98 5.63 -12.83 -3.28
N PRO A 99 4.94 -13.90 -3.69
CA PRO A 99 4.14 -13.88 -4.91
C PRO A 99 3.06 -12.80 -4.90
N PHE A 100 2.42 -12.59 -3.74
CA PHE A 100 1.40 -11.56 -3.55
C PHE A 100 1.99 -10.15 -3.57
N PHE A 101 3.22 -10.00 -3.07
CA PHE A 101 3.95 -8.72 -3.12
C PHE A 101 4.15 -8.23 -4.56
N PHE A 102 4.53 -9.08 -5.49
CA PHE A 102 4.68 -8.70 -6.88
C PHE A 102 3.38 -8.21 -7.50
N ASN A 103 2.26 -8.88 -7.23
CA ASN A 103 0.95 -8.43 -7.69
C ASN A 103 0.57 -7.06 -7.08
N THR A 104 0.81 -6.86 -5.79
CA THR A 104 0.58 -5.59 -5.10
C THR A 104 1.46 -4.48 -5.68
N LEU A 105 2.73 -4.75 -5.94
CA LEU A 105 3.67 -3.79 -6.52
C LEU A 105 3.25 -3.37 -7.93
N LEU A 106 2.95 -4.34 -8.79
CA LEU A 106 2.50 -4.07 -10.17
C LEU A 106 1.19 -3.31 -10.19
N GLY A 107 0.21 -3.71 -9.37
CA GLY A 107 -1.05 -3.00 -9.23
C GLY A 107 -0.86 -1.56 -8.76
N ASN A 108 -0.03 -1.36 -7.73
CA ASN A 108 0.25 -0.04 -7.19
C ASN A 108 0.92 0.88 -8.23
N LEU A 109 1.92 0.38 -8.95
CA LEU A 109 2.56 1.11 -10.05
C LEU A 109 1.55 1.45 -11.17
N PHE A 110 0.77 0.48 -11.61
CA PHE A 110 -0.23 0.66 -12.64
C PHE A 110 -1.24 1.75 -12.27
N TYR A 111 -1.84 1.66 -11.09
CA TYR A 111 -2.82 2.65 -10.64
C TYR A 111 -2.21 4.03 -10.40
N CYS A 112 -1.01 4.12 -9.82
CA CYS A 112 -0.34 5.40 -9.63
C CYS A 112 -0.06 6.09 -10.97
N PHE A 113 0.54 5.39 -11.94
CA PHE A 113 0.83 6.00 -13.24
C PHE A 113 -0.44 6.33 -14.02
N SER A 114 -1.47 5.49 -13.93
CA SER A 114 -2.76 5.75 -14.58
C SER A 114 -3.45 6.98 -14.00
N LEU A 115 -3.53 7.10 -12.68
CA LEU A 115 -4.19 8.22 -12.00
C LEU A 115 -3.43 9.54 -12.18
N PHE A 116 -2.10 9.50 -12.06
CA PHE A 116 -1.28 10.70 -12.26
C PHE A 116 -1.25 11.12 -13.74
N GLY A 117 -1.17 10.16 -14.67
CA GLY A 117 -1.26 10.45 -16.11
C GLY A 117 -2.61 11.03 -16.50
N LEU A 118 -3.70 10.46 -15.99
CA LEU A 118 -5.04 10.99 -16.20
C LEU A 118 -5.19 12.40 -15.64
N TYR A 119 -4.67 12.64 -14.43
CA TYR A 119 -4.65 13.97 -13.83
C TYR A 119 -3.87 14.97 -14.67
N GLU A 120 -2.72 14.60 -15.25
CA GLU A 120 -1.92 15.46 -16.15
C GLU A 120 -2.71 15.84 -17.40
N ILE A 121 -3.41 14.88 -17.99
CA ILE A 121 -4.25 15.11 -19.18
C ILE A 121 -5.41 16.09 -18.87
N ILE A 122 -6.15 15.83 -17.77
CA ILE A 122 -7.32 16.64 -17.41
C ILE A 122 -6.92 18.04 -16.95
N SER A 123 -5.85 18.17 -16.17
CA SER A 123 -5.42 19.44 -15.62
C SER A 123 -4.64 20.30 -16.61
N LYS A 124 -4.29 19.77 -17.78
CA LYS A 124 -3.39 20.39 -18.78
C LYS A 124 -2.06 20.87 -18.18
N ARG A 125 -1.67 20.34 -17.03
CA ARG A 125 -0.42 20.64 -16.32
C ARG A 125 0.54 19.48 -16.56
N LYS A 126 1.64 19.74 -17.27
CA LYS A 126 2.74 18.78 -17.38
C LYS A 126 3.45 18.68 -16.04
N PHE A 127 3.73 17.45 -15.59
CA PHE A 127 4.65 17.25 -14.48
C PHE A 127 6.04 17.70 -14.94
N ILE A 128 6.59 18.70 -14.26
CA ILE A 128 7.84 19.32 -14.67
C ILE A 128 8.95 18.27 -14.59
N TYR A 129 9.55 17.99 -15.73
CA TYR A 129 10.85 17.33 -15.80
C TYR A 129 11.86 18.31 -15.21
N ILE A 130 12.27 18.12 -13.97
CA ILE A 130 13.42 18.82 -13.46
C ILE A 130 14.63 17.99 -13.85
N ASN A 131 15.21 18.34 -15.00
CA ASN A 131 16.61 18.06 -15.24
C ASN A 131 17.39 18.88 -14.21
N SER A 132 18.04 18.25 -13.31
CA SER A 132 19.13 18.78 -12.52
C SER A 132 20.20 17.76 -12.44
#